data_9712483a2dbfce4c6fb176bcf9c18b15
#
_entry.id   9712483a2dbfce4c6fb176bcf9c18b15
#
_cell.length_a   1.000
_cell.length_b   1.000
_cell.length_c   1.000
_cell.angle_alpha   90.00
_cell.angle_beta   90.00
_cell.angle_gamma   90.00
#
_symmetry.space_group_name_H-M   'P 1'
#
loop_
_entity.id
_entity.type
_entity.pdbx_description
1 polymer ?
#
loop_
_entity_poly.entity_id
_entity_poly.type
_entity_poly.pdbx_seq_one_letter_code
_entity_poly.pdbx_strand_id
1 'polypeptide(L)' 'PASEDSRGQIDGILKMVEEDRYCLDVSNQLMATQSILKKANRMVLKAHMQLLRQAVASGDPEEKLNELAVLLDKLAD' A
#
# COMPACT_ATOMS: atom_id res chain seq x y z
N PRO A 1 -3.15 -6.81 -12.56
CA PRO A 1 -3.04 -5.72 -11.58
C PRO A 1 -2.58 -6.20 -10.21
N ALA A 2 -1.96 -5.32 -9.44
CA ALA A 2 -1.40 -5.66 -8.13
C ALA A 2 -2.45 -6.24 -7.16
N SER A 3 -3.71 -5.78 -7.26
CA SER A 3 -4.79 -6.28 -6.41
C SER A 3 -5.14 -7.75 -6.68
N GLU A 4 -5.10 -8.17 -7.94
CA GLU A 4 -5.33 -9.56 -8.31
C GLU A 4 -4.17 -10.45 -7.88
N ASP A 5 -2.94 -9.97 -8.07
CA ASP A 5 -1.75 -10.68 -7.63
C ASP A 5 -1.74 -10.86 -6.11
N SER A 6 -2.10 -9.82 -5.37
CA SER A 6 -2.17 -9.87 -3.90
C SER A 6 -3.23 -10.84 -3.43
N ARG A 7 -4.39 -10.86 -4.08
CA ARG A 7 -5.47 -11.78 -3.76
C ARG A 7 -5.05 -13.23 -3.96
N GLY A 8 -4.40 -13.52 -5.10
CA GLY A 8 -3.90 -14.86 -5.38
C GLY A 8 -2.85 -15.30 -4.37
N GLN A 9 -1.96 -14.40 -3.95
CA GLN A 9 -0.97 -14.70 -2.94
C GLN A 9 -1.58 -14.95 -1.57
N ILE A 10 -2.60 -14.18 -1.18
CA ILE A 10 -3.29 -14.38 0.09
C ILE A 10 -3.99 -15.73 0.10
N ASP A 11 -4.69 -16.08 -0.97
CA ASP A 11 -5.33 -17.39 -1.08
C ASP A 11 -4.31 -18.53 -0.97
N GLY A 12 -3.16 -18.37 -1.61
CA GLY A 12 -2.05 -19.33 -1.52
C GLY A 12 -1.51 -19.47 -0.10
N ILE A 13 -1.38 -18.36 0.61
CA ILE A 13 -0.90 -18.36 2.01
C ILE A 13 -1.89 -19.06 2.92
N LEU A 14 -3.19 -18.80 2.75
CA LEU A 14 -4.24 -19.49 3.53
C LEU A 14 -4.16 -21.00 3.32
N LYS A 15 -3.94 -21.41 2.09
CA LYS A 15 -3.77 -22.84 1.77
C LYS A 15 -2.53 -23.42 2.46
N MET A 16 -1.42 -22.69 2.46
CA MET A 16 -0.20 -23.12 3.14
C MET A 16 -0.43 -23.31 4.64
N VAL A 17 -1.18 -22.41 5.27
CA VAL A 17 -1.54 -22.51 6.70
C VAL A 17 -2.41 -23.73 6.94
N GLU A 18 -3.41 -23.97 6.10
CA GLU A 18 -4.28 -25.12 6.21
C GLU A 18 -3.55 -26.45 6.05
N GLU A 19 -2.48 -26.48 5.25
CA GLU A 19 -1.66 -27.65 4.98
C GLU A 19 -0.50 -27.81 5.97
N ASP A 20 -0.44 -26.99 7.01
CA ASP A 20 0.65 -27.01 8.01
C ASP A 20 2.03 -26.91 7.39
N ARG A 21 2.19 -26.05 6.39
CA ARG A 21 3.47 -25.81 5.74
C ARG A 21 4.47 -25.19 6.72
N TYR A 22 5.74 -25.34 6.41
CA TYR A 22 6.81 -24.82 7.26
C TYR A 22 6.65 -23.32 7.52
N CYS A 23 6.72 -22.93 8.81
CA CYS A 23 6.37 -21.56 9.22
C CYS A 23 7.25 -20.48 8.56
N LEU A 24 8.52 -20.75 8.30
CA LEU A 24 9.38 -19.79 7.62
C LEU A 24 8.98 -19.58 6.16
N ASP A 25 8.50 -20.63 5.50
CA ASP A 25 8.00 -20.50 4.12
C ASP A 25 6.72 -19.65 4.09
N VAL A 26 5.83 -19.88 5.05
CA VAL A 26 4.61 -19.05 5.19
C VAL A 26 4.99 -17.60 5.46
N SER A 27 5.92 -17.36 6.37
CA SER A 27 6.38 -16.02 6.70
C SER A 27 6.99 -15.30 5.49
N ASN A 28 7.80 -16.00 4.70
CA ASN A 28 8.40 -15.42 3.50
C ASN A 28 7.34 -15.02 2.48
N GLN A 29 6.29 -15.82 2.32
CA GLN A 29 5.17 -15.48 1.44
C GLN A 29 4.39 -14.28 1.95
N LEU A 30 4.20 -14.18 3.26
CA LEU A 30 3.57 -13.01 3.88
C LEU A 30 4.37 -11.75 3.63
N MET A 31 5.69 -11.81 3.78
CA MET A 31 6.57 -10.66 3.53
C MET A 31 6.50 -10.21 2.06
N ALA A 32 6.46 -11.15 1.13
CA ALA A 32 6.32 -10.84 -0.29
C ALA A 32 4.99 -10.14 -0.58
N THR A 33 3.90 -10.60 0.02
CA THR A 33 2.57 -10.00 -0.13
C THR A 33 2.53 -8.59 0.48
N GLN A 34 3.16 -8.39 1.64
CA GLN A 34 3.27 -7.07 2.26
C GLN A 34 3.99 -6.08 1.34
N SER A 35 5.05 -6.53 0.66
CA SER A 35 5.78 -5.68 -0.28
C SER A 35 4.92 -5.23 -1.45
N ILE A 36 4.09 -6.11 -1.99
CA ILE A 36 3.14 -5.77 -3.07
C ILE A 36 2.12 -4.74 -2.57
N LEU A 37 1.57 -4.96 -1.39
CA LEU A 37 0.58 -4.04 -0.80
C LEU A 37 1.18 -2.67 -0.50
N LYS A 38 2.42 -2.62 0.00
CA LYS A 38 3.14 -1.36 0.20
C LYS A 38 3.32 -0.59 -1.10
N LYS A 39 3.70 -1.28 -2.16
CA LYS A 39 3.88 -0.65 -3.47
C LYS A 39 2.56 -0.09 -3.99
N ALA A 40 1.48 -0.85 -3.88
CA ALA A 40 0.15 -0.40 -4.30
C ALA A 40 -0.28 0.84 -3.50
N ASN A 41 -0.05 0.84 -2.19
CA ASN A 41 -0.37 1.97 -1.34
C ASN A 41 0.40 3.23 -1.74
N ARG A 42 1.70 3.10 -2.04
CA ARG A 42 2.51 4.23 -2.51
C ARG A 42 1.98 4.80 -3.81
N MET A 43 1.52 3.96 -4.73
CA MET A 43 0.95 4.41 -6.00
C MET A 43 -0.33 5.22 -5.78
N VAL A 44 -1.21 4.75 -4.88
CA VAL A 44 -2.43 5.47 -4.51
C VAL A 44 -2.10 6.83 -3.89
N LEU A 45 -1.16 6.86 -2.94
CA LEU A 45 -0.78 8.09 -2.25
C LEU A 45 -0.11 9.09 -3.20
N LYS A 46 0.72 8.62 -4.12
CA LYS A 46 1.35 9.49 -5.12
C LYS A 46 0.32 10.12 -6.05
N ALA A 47 -0.68 9.35 -6.49
CA ALA A 47 -1.75 9.88 -7.34
C ALA A 47 -2.54 10.96 -6.59
N HIS A 48 -2.85 10.74 -5.32
CA HIS A 48 -3.54 11.73 -4.50
C HIS A 48 -2.69 12.98 -4.28
N MET A 49 -1.38 12.80 -4.09
CA MET A 49 -0.44 13.93 -3.94
C MET A 49 -0.45 14.83 -5.17
N GLN A 50 -0.52 14.26 -6.37
CA GLN A 50 -0.62 15.05 -7.60
C GLN A 50 -1.89 15.87 -7.65
N LEU A 51 -3.02 15.29 -7.21
CA LEU A 51 -4.28 16.02 -7.11
C LEU A 51 -4.19 17.19 -6.11
N LEU A 52 -3.53 16.96 -4.97
CA LEU A 52 -3.32 18.02 -3.98
C LEU A 52 -2.45 19.15 -4.52
N ARG A 53 -1.41 18.85 -5.28
CA ARG A 53 -0.56 19.87 -5.89
C ARG A 53 -1.36 20.77 -6.83
N GLN A 54 -2.29 20.21 -7.60
CA GLN A 54 -3.17 20.97 -8.46
C GLN A 54 -4.14 21.83 -7.65
N ALA A 55 -4.67 21.28 -6.56
CA ALA A 55 -5.64 21.97 -5.71
C ALA A 55 -5.02 23.12 -4.92
N VAL A 56 -3.75 23.05 -4.56
CA VAL A 56 -3.04 24.13 -3.85
C VAL A 56 -3.09 25.46 -4.65
N ALA A 57 -3.07 25.37 -5.97
CA ALA A 57 -3.09 26.55 -6.83
C ALA A 57 -4.45 27.24 -6.86
N SER A 58 -5.55 26.56 -6.45
CA SER A 58 -6.91 27.07 -6.61
C SER A 58 -7.78 26.99 -5.36
N GLY A 59 -7.27 26.44 -4.23
CA GLY A 59 -8.04 26.25 -3.01
C GLY A 59 -7.42 26.90 -1.78
N ASP A 60 -7.79 26.42 -0.60
CA ASP A 60 -7.20 26.84 0.66
C ASP A 60 -5.82 26.17 0.83
N PRO A 61 -4.72 26.96 0.71
CA PRO A 61 -3.37 26.38 0.78
C PRO A 61 -3.06 25.70 2.11
N GLU A 62 -3.57 26.24 3.21
CA GLU A 62 -3.27 25.72 4.54
C GLU A 62 -3.85 24.32 4.72
N GLU A 63 -5.12 24.13 4.36
CA GLU A 63 -5.77 22.82 4.44
C GLU A 63 -5.05 21.79 3.55
N LYS A 64 -4.69 22.19 2.34
CA LYS A 64 -4.01 21.29 1.39
C LYS A 64 -2.60 20.95 1.84
N LEU A 65 -1.90 21.88 2.46
CA LEU A 65 -0.58 21.61 3.04
C LEU A 65 -0.66 20.63 4.21
N ASN A 66 -1.71 20.73 5.03
CA ASN A 66 -1.93 19.77 6.12
C ASN A 66 -2.19 18.36 5.57
N GLU A 67 -3.01 18.23 4.53
CA GLU A 67 -3.25 16.95 3.86
C GLU A 67 -1.94 16.37 3.30
N LEU A 68 -1.12 17.23 2.69
CA LEU A 68 0.17 16.80 2.14
C LEU A 68 1.09 16.26 3.25
N ALA A 69 1.12 16.91 4.41
CA ALA A 69 1.91 16.45 5.54
C ALA A 69 1.49 15.05 6.00
N VAL A 70 0.17 14.79 6.07
CA VAL A 70 -0.36 13.48 6.42
C VAL A 70 0.06 12.42 5.39
N LEU A 71 0.00 12.77 4.10
CA LEU A 71 0.42 11.86 3.03
C LEU A 71 1.92 11.51 3.12
N LEU A 72 2.75 12.51 3.40
CA LEU A 72 4.19 12.30 3.55
C LEU A 72 4.50 11.36 4.71
N ASP A 73 3.79 11.50 5.83
CA ASP A 73 3.92 10.59 6.96
C ASP A 73 3.57 9.15 6.56
N LYS A 74 2.49 8.96 5.82
CA LYS A 74 2.07 7.63 5.36
C LYS A 74 3.07 7.03 4.38
N LEU A 75 3.70 7.83 3.54
CA LEU A 75 4.71 7.36 2.60
C LEU A 75 6.00 6.96 3.30
N ALA A 76 6.30 7.55 4.45
CA ALA A 76 7.48 7.23 5.23
C ALA A 76 7.38 5.88 5.96
N ASP A 77 6.17 5.41 6.20
CA ASP A 77 5.94 4.09 6.76
C ASP A 77 6.19 2.99 5.72
#